data_be2719f071eb34dc7d9e9be8a20bcb39
#
_entry.id   be2719f071eb34dc7d9e9be8a20bcb39
#
_cell.length_a   1.000
_cell.length_b   1.000
_cell.length_c   1.000
_cell.angle_alpha   90.00
_cell.angle_beta   90.00
_cell.angle_gamma   90.00
#
_symmetry.space_group_name_H-M   'P 1'
#
loop_
_entity.id
_entity.type
_entity.pdbx_description
1 polymer ?
#
loop_
_entity_poly.entity_id
_entity_poly.type
_entity_poly.pdbx_seq_one_letter_code
_entity_poly.pdbx_strand_id
1 'polypeptide(L)'
;MFNNGLCLKFVKDVRGFLGLAGYYRKFVQHFGAIAKPLTELLKKSTVFVWTSIHQTAFDQLKQALTTAPVLQLPDFSKVFIIETDASAKGIGAVLQQEGHPIAYISKALGPKNQSLSTYEKECLAILMAVDHWRSYLQHATFHIKTDQKSLENLTDQRLTTP
;
A
#
# COMPACT_ATOMS: atom_id res chain seq x y z
N MET A 1 2.80 21.57 -11.94
CA MET A 1 3.34 21.81 -13.30
C MET A 1 4.12 20.59 -13.74
N PHE A 2 3.42 19.51 -14.15
CA PHE A 2 4.02 18.31 -14.71
C PHE A 2 3.35 18.03 -16.05
N ASN A 3 3.61 18.90 -17.01
CA ASN A 3 3.07 18.74 -18.34
C ASN A 3 4.18 18.55 -19.34
N ASN A 4 3.95 17.61 -20.24
CA ASN A 4 4.64 17.31 -21.48
C ASN A 4 5.83 16.35 -21.43
N GLY A 5 5.56 15.10 -21.83
CA GLY A 5 6.54 14.30 -22.60
C GLY A 5 7.76 13.77 -21.85
N LEU A 6 7.78 13.73 -20.51
CA LEU A 6 8.86 13.10 -19.76
C LEU A 6 8.80 11.58 -19.94
N CYS A 7 9.48 11.11 -20.97
CA CYS A 7 9.85 9.71 -21.10
C CYS A 7 11.09 9.50 -20.22
N LEU A 8 10.99 8.63 -19.22
CA LEU A 8 12.14 8.23 -18.41
C LEU A 8 13.04 7.34 -19.28
N LYS A 9 14.17 7.85 -19.71
CA LYS A 9 15.06 7.18 -20.68
C LYS A 9 16.10 6.29 -20.04
N PHE A 10 16.38 6.50 -18.75
CA PHE A 10 17.46 5.81 -18.05
C PHE A 10 17.04 5.33 -16.68
N VAL A 11 17.70 4.28 -16.20
CA VAL A 11 17.53 3.74 -14.82
C VAL A 11 17.63 4.85 -13.76
N LYS A 12 18.52 5.83 -13.97
CA LYS A 12 18.70 6.97 -13.06
C LYS A 12 17.43 7.82 -12.94
N ASP A 13 16.73 8.06 -14.04
CA ASP A 13 15.51 8.87 -14.08
C ASP A 13 14.38 8.16 -13.33
N VAL A 14 14.23 6.84 -13.55
CA VAL A 14 13.25 6.00 -12.84
C VAL A 14 13.54 6.01 -11.35
N ARG A 15 14.81 5.89 -10.94
CA ARG A 15 15.20 5.94 -9.53
C ARG A 15 14.90 7.28 -8.90
N GLY A 16 15.19 8.39 -9.57
CA GLY A 16 14.86 9.74 -9.12
C GLY A 16 13.36 9.96 -8.95
N PHE A 17 12.58 9.54 -9.94
CA PHE A 17 11.12 9.62 -9.88
C PHE A 17 10.54 8.77 -8.75
N LEU A 18 10.97 7.52 -8.61
CA LEU A 18 10.51 6.64 -7.53
C LEU A 18 10.98 7.12 -6.15
N GLY A 19 12.12 7.78 -6.04
CA GLY A 19 12.57 8.43 -4.81
C GLY A 19 11.61 9.53 -4.38
N LEU A 20 11.25 10.43 -5.32
CA LEU A 20 10.27 11.48 -5.07
C LEU A 20 8.88 10.91 -4.77
N ALA A 21 8.40 10.02 -5.61
CA ALA A 21 7.09 9.38 -5.42
C ALA A 21 7.03 8.60 -4.10
N GLY A 22 8.14 7.94 -3.72
CA GLY A 22 8.26 7.19 -2.47
C GLY A 22 8.13 8.06 -1.22
N TYR A 23 8.58 9.30 -1.26
CA TYR A 23 8.38 10.25 -0.16
C TYR A 23 6.90 10.53 0.09
N TYR A 24 6.10 10.58 -0.98
CA TYR A 24 4.65 10.82 -0.91
C TYR A 24 3.79 9.54 -0.86
N ARG A 25 4.41 8.35 -0.74
CA ARG A 25 3.71 7.06 -0.81
C ARG A 25 2.56 6.91 0.19
N LYS A 26 2.66 7.55 1.37
CA LYS A 26 1.63 7.53 2.41
C LYS A 26 0.33 8.23 2.02
N PHE A 27 0.36 9.03 0.96
CA PHE A 27 -0.80 9.74 0.40
C PHE A 27 -1.43 8.99 -0.78
N VAL A 28 -0.82 7.90 -1.23
CA VAL A 28 -1.24 7.18 -2.43
C VAL A 28 -1.69 5.78 -2.08
N GLN A 29 -2.97 5.53 -2.27
CA GLN A 29 -3.54 4.19 -2.15
C GLN A 29 -2.92 3.25 -3.19
N HIS A 30 -2.66 2.00 -2.82
CA HIS A 30 -2.06 0.98 -3.69
C HIS A 30 -0.72 1.36 -4.33
N PHE A 31 0.04 2.30 -3.74
CA PHE A 31 1.34 2.74 -4.25
C PHE A 31 2.26 1.58 -4.65
N GLY A 32 2.36 0.54 -3.80
CA GLY A 32 3.23 -0.60 -4.05
C GLY A 32 2.86 -1.39 -5.30
N ALA A 33 1.56 -1.54 -5.60
CA ALA A 33 1.08 -2.22 -6.80
C ALA A 33 1.33 -1.37 -8.06
N ILE A 34 1.03 -0.07 -7.99
CA ILE A 34 1.22 0.87 -9.11
C ILE A 34 2.72 1.01 -9.45
N ALA A 35 3.58 1.16 -8.45
CA ALA A 35 5.01 1.36 -8.63
C ALA A 35 5.77 0.08 -9.01
N LYS A 36 5.17 -1.11 -8.87
CA LYS A 36 5.85 -2.40 -9.07
C LYS A 36 6.55 -2.51 -10.43
N PRO A 37 5.91 -2.22 -11.58
CA PRO A 37 6.59 -2.32 -12.88
C PRO A 37 7.86 -1.45 -12.94
N LEU A 38 7.81 -0.23 -12.41
CA LEU A 38 8.94 0.69 -12.40
C LEU A 38 10.05 0.22 -11.46
N THR A 39 9.70 -0.38 -10.31
CA THR A 39 10.68 -0.93 -9.36
C THR A 39 11.40 -2.15 -9.93
N GLU A 40 10.73 -2.96 -10.76
CA GLU A 40 11.35 -4.10 -11.44
C GLU A 40 12.48 -3.65 -12.38
N LEU A 41 12.36 -2.49 -13.04
CA LEU A 41 13.41 -1.92 -13.88
C LEU A 41 14.70 -1.53 -13.12
N LEU A 42 14.61 -1.39 -11.79
CA LEU A 42 15.77 -1.02 -10.95
C LEU A 42 16.58 -2.22 -10.48
N LYS A 43 16.12 -3.44 -10.73
CA LYS A 43 16.86 -4.67 -10.36
C LYS A 43 18.14 -4.80 -11.19
N LYS A 44 19.24 -5.16 -10.53
CA LYS A 44 20.57 -5.30 -11.16
C LYS A 44 20.61 -6.26 -12.34
N SER A 45 19.75 -7.27 -12.36
CA SER A 45 19.68 -8.31 -13.40
C SER A 45 18.71 -7.96 -14.55
N THR A 46 18.05 -6.79 -14.52
CA THR A 46 17.05 -6.42 -15.50
C THR A 46 17.67 -5.51 -16.56
N VAL A 47 17.52 -5.89 -17.83
CA VAL A 47 17.84 -4.99 -18.94
C VAL A 47 16.78 -3.88 -18.96
N PHE A 48 17.21 -2.65 -19.03
CA PHE A 48 16.31 -1.50 -19.06
C PHE A 48 15.61 -1.42 -20.42
N VAL A 49 14.34 -1.81 -20.45
CA VAL A 49 13.46 -1.69 -21.61
C VAL A 49 12.17 -1.01 -21.18
N TRP A 50 11.96 0.20 -21.65
CA TRP A 50 10.72 0.94 -21.39
C TRP A 50 9.62 0.47 -22.31
N THR A 51 8.54 -0.06 -21.76
CA THR A 51 7.37 -0.59 -22.48
C THR A 51 6.09 0.17 -22.09
N SER A 52 4.98 -0.14 -22.74
CA SER A 52 3.66 0.43 -22.40
C SER A 52 3.25 0.17 -20.94
N ILE A 53 3.66 -0.96 -20.36
CA ILE A 53 3.37 -1.29 -18.95
C ILE A 53 4.06 -0.28 -18.03
N HIS A 54 5.31 0.07 -18.31
CA HIS A 54 6.08 1.04 -17.52
C HIS A 54 5.52 2.45 -17.69
N GLN A 55 5.11 2.81 -18.92
CA GLN A 55 4.46 4.08 -19.20
C GLN A 55 3.13 4.20 -18.45
N THR A 56 2.30 3.19 -18.47
CA THR A 56 1.03 3.16 -17.72
C THR A 56 1.27 3.31 -16.22
N ALA A 57 2.23 2.58 -15.64
CA ALA A 57 2.57 2.69 -14.23
C ALA A 57 3.07 4.09 -13.85
N PHE A 58 3.88 4.70 -14.72
CA PHE A 58 4.39 6.06 -14.55
C PHE A 58 3.26 7.09 -14.55
N ASP A 59 2.33 6.99 -15.52
CA ASP A 59 1.21 7.92 -15.65
C ASP A 59 0.20 7.75 -14.51
N GLN A 60 -0.10 6.53 -14.10
CA GLN A 60 -0.95 6.24 -12.94
C GLN A 60 -0.33 6.83 -11.66
N LEU A 61 0.98 6.69 -11.47
CA LEU A 61 1.66 7.21 -10.30
C LEU A 61 1.67 8.74 -10.29
N LYS A 62 1.90 9.39 -11.43
CA LYS A 62 1.76 10.85 -11.57
C LYS A 62 0.36 11.31 -11.23
N GLN A 63 -0.65 10.66 -11.78
CA GLN A 63 -2.05 10.98 -11.50
C GLN A 63 -2.36 10.83 -10.01
N ALA A 64 -2.00 9.69 -9.41
CA ALA A 64 -2.23 9.44 -7.99
C ALA A 64 -1.57 10.49 -7.08
N LEU A 65 -0.36 10.95 -7.42
CA LEU A 65 0.33 12.00 -6.67
C LEU A 65 -0.32 13.38 -6.82
N THR A 66 -0.94 13.67 -7.97
CA THR A 66 -1.60 14.96 -8.22
C THR A 66 -3.03 15.02 -7.68
N THR A 67 -3.67 13.86 -7.51
CA THR A 67 -5.05 13.74 -7.01
C THR A 67 -5.13 13.19 -5.59
N ALA A 68 -3.98 13.05 -4.92
CA ALA A 68 -3.92 12.53 -3.55
C ALA A 68 -4.82 13.31 -2.60
N PRO A 69 -5.62 12.62 -1.77
CA PRO A 69 -6.48 13.29 -0.81
C PRO A 69 -5.65 14.03 0.25
N VAL A 70 -6.24 15.10 0.81
CA VAL A 70 -5.67 15.74 1.99
C VAL A 70 -5.82 14.77 3.17
N LEU A 71 -4.70 14.40 3.77
CA LEU A 71 -4.70 13.53 4.96
C LEU A 71 -5.10 14.34 6.19
N GLN A 72 -5.91 13.72 7.05
CA GLN A 72 -6.25 14.28 8.35
C GLN A 72 -5.12 14.04 9.35
N LEU A 73 -4.93 14.97 10.28
CA LEU A 73 -4.09 14.72 11.46
C LEU A 73 -4.81 13.75 12.42
N PRO A 74 -4.07 12.84 13.06
CA PRO A 74 -4.67 11.89 13.99
C PRO A 74 -5.14 12.60 15.26
N ASP A 75 -6.33 12.22 15.72
CA ASP A 75 -6.89 12.61 17.01
C ASP A 75 -6.90 11.37 17.92
N PHE A 76 -6.01 11.32 18.90
CA PHE A 76 -5.86 10.15 19.79
C PHE A 76 -7.01 9.96 20.78
N SER A 77 -7.94 10.90 20.87
CA SER A 77 -9.19 10.75 21.63
C SER A 77 -10.28 9.97 20.87
N LYS A 78 -10.10 9.79 19.56
CA LYS A 78 -11.06 9.13 18.68
C LYS A 78 -10.61 7.71 18.30
N VAL A 79 -11.59 6.88 17.94
CA VAL A 79 -11.34 5.51 17.47
C VAL A 79 -10.66 5.54 16.11
N PHE A 80 -9.59 4.75 15.97
CA PHE A 80 -8.98 4.49 14.68
C PHE A 80 -9.68 3.35 13.96
N ILE A 81 -9.79 3.46 12.64
CA ILE A 81 -10.30 2.40 11.78
C ILE A 81 -9.18 2.03 10.82
N ILE A 82 -8.83 0.75 10.79
CA ILE A 82 -7.93 0.16 9.80
C ILE A 82 -8.79 -0.59 8.79
N GLU A 83 -8.79 -0.13 7.56
CA GLU A 83 -9.46 -0.83 6.47
C GLU A 83 -8.39 -1.50 5.60
N THR A 84 -8.50 -2.82 5.40
CA THR A 84 -7.53 -3.61 4.65
C THR A 84 -8.10 -4.08 3.34
N ASP A 85 -7.23 -4.26 2.35
CA ASP A 85 -7.55 -4.78 1.03
C ASP A 85 -6.40 -5.66 0.54
N ALA A 86 -6.75 -6.83 0.01
CA ALA A 86 -5.81 -7.77 -0.56
C ALA A 86 -6.19 -8.18 -1.98
N SER A 87 -5.20 -8.15 -2.86
CA SER A 87 -5.33 -8.56 -4.24
C SER A 87 -4.38 -9.73 -4.58
N ALA A 88 -4.51 -10.26 -5.78
CA ALA A 88 -3.59 -11.30 -6.26
C ALA A 88 -2.11 -10.86 -6.22
N LYS A 89 -1.82 -9.56 -6.37
CA LYS A 89 -0.46 -9.03 -6.56
C LYS A 89 0.03 -8.12 -5.44
N GLY A 90 -0.85 -7.70 -4.52
CA GLY A 90 -0.49 -6.74 -3.48
C GLY A 90 -1.49 -6.73 -2.34
N ILE A 91 -1.05 -6.19 -1.23
CA ILE A 91 -1.85 -5.91 -0.04
C ILE A 91 -1.77 -4.43 0.28
N GLY A 92 -2.83 -3.88 0.84
CA GLY A 92 -2.92 -2.50 1.24
C GLY A 92 -3.75 -2.30 2.47
N ALA A 93 -3.60 -1.13 3.09
CA ALA A 93 -4.45 -0.69 4.17
C ALA A 93 -4.54 0.84 4.21
N VAL A 94 -5.62 1.34 4.78
CA VAL A 94 -5.79 2.74 5.14
C VAL A 94 -6.07 2.85 6.63
N LEU A 95 -5.39 3.79 7.29
CA LEU A 95 -5.70 4.23 8.63
C LEU A 95 -6.59 5.47 8.52
N GLN A 96 -7.74 5.45 9.16
CA GLN A 96 -8.72 6.53 9.08
C GLN A 96 -9.44 6.77 10.40
N GLN A 97 -10.04 7.94 10.52
CA GLN A 97 -10.96 8.32 11.59
C GLN A 97 -12.16 9.04 10.98
N GLU A 98 -13.37 8.68 11.39
CA GLU A 98 -14.61 9.32 10.93
C GLU A 98 -14.74 9.42 9.39
N GLY A 99 -14.21 8.41 8.67
CA GLY A 99 -14.22 8.37 7.20
C GLY A 99 -13.13 9.20 6.52
N HIS A 100 -12.24 9.86 7.28
CA HIS A 100 -11.15 10.66 6.73
C HIS A 100 -9.82 9.90 6.84
N PRO A 101 -9.08 9.74 5.74
CA PRO A 101 -7.80 9.02 5.76
C PRO A 101 -6.72 9.82 6.48
N ILE A 102 -5.94 9.10 7.29
CA ILE A 102 -4.76 9.60 8.00
C ILE A 102 -3.48 9.15 7.30
N ALA A 103 -3.45 7.88 6.86
CA ALA A 103 -2.30 7.32 6.18
C ALA A 103 -2.68 6.10 5.35
N TYR A 104 -1.93 5.86 4.29
CA TYR A 104 -2.01 4.64 3.48
C TYR A 104 -0.73 3.82 3.61
N ILE A 105 -0.86 2.51 3.53
CA ILE A 105 0.27 1.61 3.32
C ILE A 105 -0.09 0.59 2.25
N SER A 106 0.88 0.22 1.43
CA SER A 106 0.71 -0.85 0.46
C SER A 106 2.03 -1.57 0.21
N LYS A 107 1.94 -2.86 -0.11
CA LYS A 107 3.07 -3.73 -0.40
C LYS A 107 2.74 -4.65 -1.56
N ALA A 108 3.61 -4.66 -2.58
CA ALA A 108 3.53 -5.65 -3.63
C ALA A 108 3.95 -7.03 -3.09
N LEU A 109 3.18 -8.06 -3.41
CA LEU A 109 3.48 -9.43 -3.03
C LEU A 109 4.55 -10.03 -3.96
N GLY A 110 5.57 -10.62 -3.36
CA GLY A 110 6.54 -11.45 -4.08
C GLY A 110 5.93 -12.80 -4.50
N PRO A 111 6.60 -13.57 -5.38
CA PRO A 111 6.08 -14.83 -5.93
C PRO A 111 5.58 -15.79 -4.84
N LYS A 112 6.32 -15.95 -3.76
CA LYS A 112 5.97 -16.81 -2.62
C LYS A 112 4.63 -16.42 -1.98
N ASN A 113 4.39 -15.12 -1.80
CA ASN A 113 3.18 -14.63 -1.14
C ASN A 113 2.00 -14.47 -2.11
N GLN A 114 2.25 -14.46 -3.41
CA GLN A 114 1.19 -14.46 -4.42
C GLN A 114 0.43 -15.80 -4.46
N SER A 115 1.07 -16.92 -4.07
CA SER A 115 0.45 -18.23 -3.98
C SER A 115 -0.43 -18.45 -2.74
N LEU A 116 -0.40 -17.53 -1.77
CA LEU A 116 -1.24 -17.58 -0.59
C LEU A 116 -2.73 -17.48 -0.98
N SER A 117 -3.59 -18.10 -0.17
CA SER A 117 -5.04 -17.96 -0.29
C SER A 117 -5.47 -16.50 -0.04
N THR A 118 -6.69 -16.16 -0.44
CA THR A 118 -7.26 -14.82 -0.17
C THR A 118 -7.27 -14.55 1.33
N TYR A 119 -7.69 -15.51 2.14
CA TYR A 119 -7.70 -15.42 3.60
C TYR A 119 -6.31 -15.08 4.17
N GLU A 120 -5.27 -15.79 3.74
CA GLU A 120 -3.90 -15.56 4.21
C GLU A 120 -3.36 -14.20 3.80
N LYS A 121 -3.74 -13.71 2.60
CA LYS A 121 -3.37 -12.37 2.14
C LYS A 121 -4.07 -11.27 2.95
N GLU A 122 -5.33 -11.44 3.30
CA GLU A 122 -6.05 -10.52 4.19
C GLU A 122 -5.43 -10.50 5.59
N CYS A 123 -5.15 -11.66 6.17
CA CYS A 123 -4.42 -11.74 7.43
C CYS A 123 -3.07 -11.01 7.36
N LEU A 124 -2.34 -11.20 6.27
CA LEU A 124 -1.05 -10.54 6.07
C LEU A 124 -1.20 -9.01 5.95
N ALA A 125 -2.26 -8.53 5.31
CA ALA A 125 -2.57 -7.11 5.23
C ALA A 125 -2.85 -6.50 6.62
N ILE A 126 -3.64 -7.20 7.44
CA ILE A 126 -3.94 -6.79 8.82
C ILE A 126 -2.65 -6.71 9.65
N LEU A 127 -1.85 -7.78 9.64
CA LEU A 127 -0.59 -7.83 10.39
C LEU A 127 0.37 -6.71 9.98
N MET A 128 0.50 -6.49 8.66
CA MET A 128 1.32 -5.40 8.13
C MET A 128 0.83 -4.03 8.61
N ALA A 129 -0.47 -3.79 8.58
CA ALA A 129 -1.07 -2.52 8.97
C ALA A 129 -0.90 -2.25 10.47
N VAL A 130 -1.22 -3.23 11.31
CA VAL A 130 -1.10 -3.12 12.78
C VAL A 130 0.35 -2.91 13.20
N ASP A 131 1.30 -3.62 12.59
CA ASP A 131 2.72 -3.45 12.89
C ASP A 131 3.23 -2.07 12.43
N HIS A 132 2.85 -1.65 11.23
CA HIS A 132 3.27 -0.35 10.68
C HIS A 132 2.75 0.84 11.49
N TRP A 133 1.50 0.78 11.95
CA TRP A 133 0.86 1.85 12.71
C TRP A 133 0.84 1.60 14.22
N ARG A 134 1.70 0.72 14.72
CA ARG A 134 1.80 0.37 16.14
C ARG A 134 1.84 1.59 17.06
N SER A 135 2.60 2.62 16.68
CA SER A 135 2.73 3.86 17.45
C SER A 135 1.43 4.66 17.59
N TYR A 136 0.51 4.54 16.63
CA TYR A 136 -0.82 5.16 16.70
C TYR A 136 -1.80 4.32 17.51
N LEU A 137 -1.66 3.00 17.47
CA LEU A 137 -2.64 2.03 17.99
C LEU A 137 -2.36 1.63 19.44
N GLN A 138 -1.13 1.76 19.91
CA GLN A 138 -0.65 1.21 21.17
C GLN A 138 -1.44 1.65 22.40
N HIS A 139 -2.01 2.86 22.39
CA HIS A 139 -2.78 3.44 23.49
C HIS A 139 -4.17 3.91 23.07
N ALA A 140 -4.65 3.46 21.93
CA ALA A 140 -5.91 3.88 21.35
C ALA A 140 -6.83 2.69 21.07
N THR A 141 -8.13 2.93 21.10
CA THR A 141 -9.11 1.95 20.61
C THR A 141 -9.10 1.98 19.08
N PHE A 142 -9.07 0.80 18.47
CA PHE A 142 -9.15 0.69 17.02
C PHE A 142 -10.04 -0.48 16.59
N HIS A 143 -10.61 -0.34 15.39
CA HIS A 143 -11.36 -1.39 14.71
C HIS A 143 -10.67 -1.75 13.41
N ILE A 144 -10.72 -3.03 13.07
CA ILE A 144 -10.26 -3.54 11.78
C ILE A 144 -11.48 -3.82 10.92
N LYS A 145 -11.50 -3.26 9.72
CA LYS A 145 -12.53 -3.45 8.71
C LYS A 145 -11.92 -4.20 7.53
N THR A 146 -12.48 -5.35 7.24
CA THR A 146 -12.07 -6.21 6.12
C THR A 146 -13.34 -6.74 5.44
N ASP A 147 -13.26 -7.01 4.15
CA ASP A 147 -14.34 -7.63 3.38
C ASP A 147 -14.37 -9.16 3.53
N GLN A 148 -13.36 -9.75 4.18
CA GLN A 148 -13.28 -11.19 4.44
C GLN A 148 -14.10 -11.59 5.68
N LYS A 149 -15.33 -12.06 5.47
CA LYS A 149 -16.27 -12.47 6.54
C LYS A 149 -15.71 -13.49 7.55
N SER A 150 -14.82 -14.38 7.10
CA SER A 150 -14.20 -15.38 7.99
C SER A 150 -13.23 -14.78 9.03
N LEU A 151 -12.86 -13.51 8.88
CA LEU A 151 -12.00 -12.80 9.84
C LEU A 151 -12.81 -12.08 10.95
N GLU A 152 -14.13 -11.98 10.84
CA GLU A 152 -14.98 -11.35 11.86
C GLU A 152 -14.86 -12.03 13.24
N ASN A 153 -14.50 -13.31 13.27
CA ASN A 153 -14.38 -14.12 14.49
C ASN A 153 -12.94 -14.33 14.97
N LEU A 154 -11.97 -13.57 14.44
CA LEU A 154 -10.54 -13.73 14.82
C LEU A 154 -10.28 -13.47 16.31
N THR A 155 -11.05 -12.58 16.95
CA THR A 155 -10.93 -12.25 18.37
C THR A 155 -11.53 -13.32 19.29
N ASP A 156 -12.42 -14.19 18.80
CA ASP A 156 -13.10 -15.22 19.57
C ASP A 156 -12.44 -16.61 19.45
N GLN A 157 -11.47 -16.76 18.57
CA GLN A 157 -10.70 -18.00 18.45
C GLN A 157 -9.75 -18.14 19.63
N ARG A 158 -10.12 -19.00 20.59
CA ARG A 158 -9.17 -19.49 21.59
C ARG A 158 -8.06 -20.23 20.85
N LEU A 159 -6.83 -19.73 20.96
CA LEU A 159 -5.65 -20.46 20.53
C LEU A 159 -5.55 -21.71 21.43
N THR A 160 -6.13 -22.81 21.00
CA THR A 160 -5.84 -24.13 21.57
C THR A 160 -4.51 -24.57 20.97
N THR A 161 -3.42 -24.27 21.66
CA THR A 161 -2.15 -24.96 21.42
C THR A 161 -2.31 -26.41 21.82
N PRO A 162 -1.86 -27.36 20.98
CA PRO A 162 -1.79 -28.76 21.36
C PRO A 162 -0.77 -28.99 22.47
#